data_7f5ffa5a97a42c3044fa77325dcd6855
#
_entry.id   7f5ffa5a97a42c3044fa77325dcd6855
#
_cell.length_a   1.000
_cell.length_b   1.000
_cell.length_c   1.000
_cell.angle_alpha   90.00
_cell.angle_beta   90.00
_cell.angle_gamma   90.00
#
_symmetry.space_group_name_H-M   'P 1'
#
loop_
_entity.id
_entity.type
_entity.pdbx_description
1 polymer ?
#
loop_
_entity_poly.entity_id
_entity_poly.type
_entity_poly.pdbx_seq_one_letter_code
_entity_poly.pdbx_strand_id
1 'polypeptide(L)'
;MTIATGLIVANLYYNQPLLEDIARTFHTSRAKAGQVSMLTQIGYATGMFFLAPLADMVKRKRLMLIVFAFIVLSLLVTAMAQSINLLILASFLLGASSMIPQLLVPMAAHLAKPNERGKKIGVIMSGLLIGILLSRTFSGAISQYFGWRAVFYIAAGIMLIMWLMIGLFLPEVEPDYKGSYKSLMVSLIDLVKHEPKLRLAALRGALCFACFSAFWTTIVFLLKQNFNMGSGVAGEFGLVGAFGALAAGLMGRLSDKMDAYKLSGFTLLLILISFIIFIFSGHSIAGLVIGVIVLDMGVQATHISNQSIIFALDAGARNRINTIYMVSYFIGGSVGTFFATQLWKNYQWEGVCITGITLSVITLIIHFAKSQEPRAKSQEPRVEKMV
;
A
#
# COMPACT_ATOMS: atom_id res chain seq x y z
N MET A 1 -12.18 14.46 6.11
CA MET A 1 -11.28 13.82 5.12
C MET A 1 -10.16 13.02 5.80
N THR A 2 -9.35 13.59 6.70
CA THR A 2 -8.21 12.89 7.36
C THR A 2 -8.61 11.57 8.03
N ILE A 3 -9.64 11.61 8.91
CA ILE A 3 -10.14 10.43 9.61
C ILE A 3 -10.68 9.39 8.60
N ALA A 4 -11.47 9.84 7.62
CA ALA A 4 -12.01 8.97 6.59
C ALA A 4 -10.90 8.25 5.80
N THR A 5 -9.85 8.98 5.41
CA THR A 5 -8.69 8.41 4.70
C THR A 5 -8.01 7.31 5.52
N GLY A 6 -7.78 7.55 6.81
CA GLY A 6 -7.17 6.56 7.70
C GLY A 6 -8.04 5.32 7.90
N LEU A 7 -9.33 5.51 8.17
CA LEU A 7 -10.26 4.40 8.40
C LEU A 7 -10.51 3.56 7.14
N ILE A 8 -10.54 4.18 5.96
CA ILE A 8 -10.74 3.44 4.70
C ILE A 8 -9.49 2.63 4.34
N VAL A 9 -8.30 3.24 4.45
CA VAL A 9 -7.06 2.51 4.13
C VAL A 9 -6.82 1.35 5.10
N ALA A 10 -7.29 1.44 6.33
CA ALA A 10 -7.21 0.38 7.32
C ALA A 10 -7.86 -0.94 6.85
N ASN A 11 -8.91 -0.87 6.02
CA ASN A 11 -9.57 -2.05 5.46
C ASN A 11 -8.64 -2.97 4.65
N LEU A 12 -7.56 -2.41 4.07
CA LEU A 12 -6.59 -3.18 3.29
C LEU A 12 -5.68 -4.06 4.18
N TYR A 13 -5.55 -3.71 5.46
CA TYR A 13 -4.56 -4.30 6.36
C TYR A 13 -5.18 -5.08 7.52
N TYR A 14 -6.50 -4.98 7.76
CA TYR A 14 -7.17 -5.73 8.83
C TYR A 14 -6.97 -7.25 8.74
N ASN A 15 -6.89 -7.79 7.53
CA ASN A 15 -6.78 -9.22 7.33
C ASN A 15 -5.42 -9.81 7.75
N GLN A 16 -4.33 -9.03 7.74
CA GLN A 16 -2.97 -9.54 7.92
C GLN A 16 -2.76 -10.29 9.25
N PRO A 17 -3.08 -9.75 10.43
CA PRO A 17 -2.93 -10.51 11.68
C PRO A 17 -3.96 -11.63 11.85
N LEU A 18 -4.99 -11.68 11.01
CA LEU A 18 -6.12 -12.63 11.13
C LEU A 18 -5.92 -13.90 10.30
N LEU A 19 -4.91 -13.99 9.45
CA LEU A 19 -4.77 -15.04 8.45
C LEU A 19 -4.62 -16.44 9.06
N GLU A 20 -3.99 -16.57 10.23
CA GLU A 20 -3.90 -17.86 10.95
C GLU A 20 -5.25 -18.29 11.49
N ASP A 21 -6.05 -17.36 12.05
CA ASP A 21 -7.39 -17.62 12.55
C ASP A 21 -8.36 -17.97 11.41
N ILE A 22 -8.21 -17.31 10.26
CA ILE A 22 -8.95 -17.60 9.03
C ILE A 22 -8.60 -19.00 8.51
N ALA A 23 -7.30 -19.33 8.42
CA ALA A 23 -6.84 -20.65 7.99
C ALA A 23 -7.46 -21.77 8.84
N ARG A 24 -7.48 -21.58 10.17
CA ARG A 24 -8.05 -22.52 11.13
C ARG A 24 -9.56 -22.61 11.01
N THR A 25 -10.27 -21.50 10.86
CA THR A 25 -11.74 -21.46 10.74
C THR A 25 -12.24 -22.23 9.52
N PHE A 26 -11.54 -22.11 8.38
CA PHE A 26 -11.93 -22.77 7.14
C PHE A 26 -11.18 -24.09 6.89
N HIS A 27 -10.41 -24.60 7.87
CA HIS A 27 -9.61 -25.82 7.75
C HIS A 27 -8.78 -25.84 6.45
N THR A 28 -8.13 -24.72 6.13
CA THR A 28 -7.40 -24.54 4.88
C THR A 28 -5.91 -24.27 5.13
N SER A 29 -5.11 -24.36 4.06
CA SER A 29 -3.68 -24.06 4.16
C SER A 29 -3.40 -22.55 4.37
N ARG A 30 -2.29 -22.21 5.04
CA ARG A 30 -1.79 -20.85 5.19
C ARG A 30 -1.62 -20.12 3.85
N ALA A 31 -1.18 -20.86 2.82
CA ALA A 31 -1.07 -20.32 1.47
C ALA A 31 -2.43 -19.93 0.87
N LYS A 32 -3.49 -20.70 1.14
CA LYS A 32 -4.85 -20.37 0.70
C LYS A 32 -5.41 -19.20 1.49
N ALA A 33 -5.19 -19.14 2.81
CA ALA A 33 -5.56 -17.98 3.63
C ALA A 33 -4.83 -16.70 3.18
N GLY A 34 -3.54 -16.79 2.83
CA GLY A 34 -2.77 -15.67 2.29
C GLY A 34 -3.35 -15.05 1.01
N GLN A 35 -4.15 -15.81 0.24
CA GLN A 35 -4.86 -15.27 -0.91
C GLN A 35 -5.87 -14.17 -0.53
N VAL A 36 -6.36 -14.14 0.69
CA VAL A 36 -7.22 -13.06 1.22
C VAL A 36 -6.47 -11.73 1.14
N SER A 37 -5.25 -11.66 1.67
CA SER A 37 -4.42 -10.46 1.61
C SER A 37 -3.98 -10.13 0.17
N MET A 38 -3.57 -11.14 -0.59
CA MET A 38 -3.18 -10.99 -2.00
C MET A 38 -4.31 -10.38 -2.84
N LEU A 39 -5.53 -10.93 -2.75
CA LEU A 39 -6.67 -10.46 -3.55
C LEU A 39 -7.19 -9.10 -3.07
N THR A 40 -7.05 -8.75 -1.79
CA THR A 40 -7.31 -7.38 -1.31
C THR A 40 -6.39 -6.38 -2.02
N GLN A 41 -5.11 -6.69 -2.17
CA GLN A 41 -4.13 -5.82 -2.84
C GLN A 41 -4.38 -5.74 -4.35
N ILE A 42 -4.68 -6.87 -5.02
CA ILE A 42 -5.06 -6.88 -6.44
C ILE A 42 -6.35 -6.07 -6.65
N GLY A 43 -7.33 -6.25 -5.77
CA GLY A 43 -8.55 -5.47 -5.79
C GLY A 43 -8.27 -3.97 -5.73
N TYR A 44 -7.45 -3.55 -4.76
CA TYR A 44 -7.08 -2.14 -4.63
C TYR A 44 -6.38 -1.58 -5.87
N ALA A 45 -5.42 -2.32 -6.43
CA ALA A 45 -4.77 -1.96 -7.69
C ALA A 45 -5.79 -1.82 -8.84
N THR A 46 -6.75 -2.76 -8.92
CA THR A 46 -7.84 -2.74 -9.91
C THR A 46 -8.75 -1.51 -9.72
N GLY A 47 -9.17 -1.26 -8.47
CA GLY A 47 -9.97 -0.08 -8.14
C GLY A 47 -9.26 1.23 -8.49
N MET A 48 -7.97 1.34 -8.15
CA MET A 48 -7.17 2.50 -8.53
C MET A 48 -7.04 2.67 -10.04
N PHE A 49 -6.81 1.58 -10.77
CA PHE A 49 -6.60 1.64 -12.22
C PHE A 49 -7.88 2.09 -12.95
N PHE A 50 -9.05 1.57 -12.55
CA PHE A 50 -10.31 1.84 -13.26
C PHE A 50 -11.13 2.97 -12.64
N LEU A 51 -11.22 3.07 -11.31
CA LEU A 51 -12.12 4.02 -10.65
C LEU A 51 -11.47 5.38 -10.36
N ALA A 52 -10.13 5.43 -10.12
CA ALA A 52 -9.50 6.71 -9.83
C ALA A 52 -9.55 7.68 -11.05
N PRO A 53 -9.26 7.23 -12.29
CA PRO A 53 -9.46 8.08 -13.46
C PRO A 53 -10.91 8.50 -13.69
N LEU A 54 -11.88 7.64 -13.35
CA LEU A 54 -13.29 7.96 -13.48
C LEU A 54 -13.69 9.15 -12.59
N ALA A 55 -13.04 9.33 -11.45
CA ALA A 55 -13.30 10.45 -10.54
C ALA A 55 -12.96 11.84 -11.12
N ASP A 56 -12.14 11.91 -12.17
CA ASP A 56 -11.88 13.16 -12.87
C ASP A 56 -12.99 13.52 -13.87
N MET A 57 -13.90 12.57 -14.18
CA MET A 57 -14.98 12.70 -15.18
C MET A 57 -16.38 12.80 -14.58
N VAL A 58 -16.57 12.37 -13.33
CA VAL A 58 -17.87 12.34 -12.67
C VAL A 58 -17.83 13.15 -11.37
N LYS A 59 -19.01 13.50 -10.86
CA LYS A 59 -19.14 14.16 -9.56
C LYS A 59 -18.50 13.30 -8.47
N ARG A 60 -17.40 13.81 -7.89
CA ARG A 60 -16.53 13.04 -6.97
C ARG A 60 -17.27 12.52 -5.75
N LYS A 61 -18.13 13.34 -5.13
CA LYS A 61 -18.93 12.92 -3.96
C LYS A 61 -19.88 11.77 -4.32
N ARG A 62 -20.58 11.85 -5.46
CA ARG A 62 -21.48 10.79 -5.91
C ARG A 62 -20.74 9.47 -6.12
N LEU A 63 -19.58 9.51 -6.77
CA LEU A 63 -18.75 8.32 -6.95
C LEU A 63 -18.32 7.74 -5.59
N MET A 64 -17.84 8.59 -4.67
CA MET A 64 -17.44 8.16 -3.33
C MET A 64 -18.59 7.48 -2.59
N LEU A 65 -19.81 8.03 -2.62
CA LEU A 65 -20.96 7.43 -1.94
C LEU A 65 -21.32 6.06 -2.50
N ILE A 66 -21.26 5.88 -3.82
CA ILE A 66 -21.48 4.58 -4.45
C ILE A 66 -20.40 3.59 -4.00
N VAL A 67 -19.14 3.99 -4.06
CA VAL A 67 -18.00 3.14 -3.68
C VAL A 67 -18.02 2.80 -2.18
N PHE A 68 -18.44 3.73 -1.31
CA PHE A 68 -18.64 3.45 0.13
C PHE A 68 -19.70 2.38 0.38
N ALA A 69 -20.82 2.39 -0.36
CA ALA A 69 -21.83 1.35 -0.25
C ALA A 69 -21.24 -0.04 -0.58
N PHE A 70 -20.36 -0.11 -1.59
CA PHE A 70 -19.62 -1.34 -1.91
C PHE A 70 -18.62 -1.74 -0.82
N ILE A 71 -17.95 -0.78 -0.14
CA ILE A 71 -17.10 -1.10 1.02
C ILE A 71 -17.93 -1.75 2.12
N VAL A 72 -19.04 -1.13 2.52
CA VAL A 72 -19.91 -1.65 3.59
C VAL A 72 -20.41 -3.05 3.24
N LEU A 73 -20.92 -3.23 2.01
CA LEU A 73 -21.40 -4.53 1.54
C LEU A 73 -20.27 -5.59 1.56
N SER A 74 -19.10 -5.25 1.03
CA SER A 74 -17.96 -6.16 1.00
C SER A 74 -17.50 -6.55 2.41
N LEU A 75 -17.49 -5.62 3.37
CA LEU A 75 -17.15 -5.92 4.77
C LEU A 75 -18.16 -6.86 5.41
N LEU A 76 -19.47 -6.65 5.17
CA LEU A 76 -20.53 -7.53 5.67
C LEU A 76 -20.40 -8.94 5.06
N VAL A 77 -20.20 -9.03 3.73
CA VAL A 77 -19.99 -10.33 3.06
C VAL A 77 -18.73 -11.02 3.60
N THR A 78 -17.64 -10.28 3.85
CA THR A 78 -16.42 -10.79 4.47
C THR A 78 -16.70 -11.36 5.87
N ALA A 79 -17.44 -10.61 6.71
CA ALA A 79 -17.79 -11.04 8.07
C ALA A 79 -18.67 -12.30 8.08
N MET A 80 -19.59 -12.40 7.12
CA MET A 80 -20.58 -13.50 7.01
C MET A 80 -20.08 -14.67 6.15
N ALA A 81 -18.86 -14.62 5.59
CA ALA A 81 -18.36 -15.65 4.68
C ALA A 81 -18.35 -17.02 5.31
N GLN A 82 -19.00 -18.00 4.63
CA GLN A 82 -19.06 -19.40 5.03
C GLN A 82 -18.03 -20.29 4.33
N SER A 83 -17.34 -19.76 3.32
CA SER A 83 -16.27 -20.43 2.61
C SER A 83 -15.09 -19.52 2.36
N ILE A 84 -13.89 -20.12 2.30
CA ILE A 84 -12.66 -19.36 2.01
C ILE A 84 -12.71 -18.70 0.61
N ASN A 85 -13.37 -19.30 -0.37
CA ASN A 85 -13.48 -18.75 -1.71
C ASN A 85 -14.38 -17.50 -1.74
N LEU A 86 -15.49 -17.51 -0.98
CA LEU A 86 -16.33 -16.33 -0.82
C LEU A 86 -15.57 -15.20 -0.10
N LEU A 87 -14.80 -15.54 0.94
CA LEU A 87 -13.97 -14.59 1.66
C LEU A 87 -12.93 -13.94 0.74
N ILE A 88 -12.25 -14.74 -0.10
CA ILE A 88 -11.27 -14.25 -1.08
C ILE A 88 -11.92 -13.30 -2.09
N LEU A 89 -13.10 -13.65 -2.62
CA LEU A 89 -13.85 -12.78 -3.54
C LEU A 89 -14.28 -11.48 -2.86
N ALA A 90 -14.83 -11.56 -1.64
CA ALA A 90 -15.22 -10.39 -0.87
C ALA A 90 -14.02 -9.48 -0.57
N SER A 91 -12.86 -10.05 -0.29
CA SER A 91 -11.61 -9.32 -0.06
C SER A 91 -11.12 -8.58 -1.32
N PHE A 92 -11.28 -9.17 -2.49
CA PHE A 92 -11.01 -8.47 -3.77
C PHE A 92 -11.94 -7.26 -3.93
N LEU A 93 -13.25 -7.43 -3.72
CA LEU A 93 -14.23 -6.34 -3.83
C LEU A 93 -13.99 -5.25 -2.77
N LEU A 94 -13.64 -5.64 -1.55
CA LEU A 94 -13.25 -4.72 -0.48
C LEU A 94 -12.02 -3.90 -0.88
N GLY A 95 -11.00 -4.57 -1.42
CA GLY A 95 -9.81 -3.89 -1.95
C GLY A 95 -10.19 -2.89 -3.04
N ALA A 96 -10.94 -3.32 -4.06
CA ALA A 96 -11.31 -2.50 -5.20
C ALA A 96 -12.10 -1.24 -4.80
N SER A 97 -12.98 -1.36 -3.81
CA SER A 97 -13.76 -0.24 -3.29
C SER A 97 -12.98 0.66 -2.31
N SER A 98 -11.91 0.18 -1.68
CA SER A 98 -11.15 0.96 -0.68
C SER A 98 -10.22 2.03 -1.27
N MET A 99 -10.32 2.38 -2.56
CA MET A 99 -9.46 3.33 -3.25
C MET A 99 -9.80 4.81 -2.96
N ILE A 100 -10.87 5.10 -2.23
CA ILE A 100 -11.36 6.46 -1.92
C ILE A 100 -10.29 7.42 -1.36
N PRO A 101 -9.30 7.01 -0.53
CA PRO A 101 -8.21 7.87 -0.11
C PRO A 101 -7.51 8.60 -1.26
N GLN A 102 -7.39 7.94 -2.42
CA GLN A 102 -6.78 8.52 -3.62
C GLN A 102 -7.62 9.65 -4.25
N LEU A 103 -8.91 9.71 -3.92
CA LEU A 103 -9.82 10.80 -4.33
C LEU A 103 -9.84 11.93 -3.30
N LEU A 104 -9.74 11.61 -2.01
CA LEU A 104 -9.79 12.59 -0.92
C LEU A 104 -8.57 13.49 -0.89
N VAL A 105 -7.38 12.98 -1.21
CA VAL A 105 -6.13 13.78 -1.21
C VAL A 105 -6.17 14.90 -2.27
N PRO A 106 -6.44 14.62 -3.57
CA PRO A 106 -6.57 15.67 -4.57
C PRO A 106 -7.74 16.63 -4.30
N MET A 107 -8.85 16.11 -3.79
CA MET A 107 -10.01 16.93 -3.44
C MET A 107 -9.69 17.92 -2.33
N ALA A 108 -8.96 17.52 -1.31
CA ALA A 108 -8.51 18.41 -0.25
C ALA A 108 -7.54 19.49 -0.76
N ALA A 109 -6.66 19.12 -1.70
CA ALA A 109 -5.77 20.07 -2.36
C ALA A 109 -6.56 21.11 -3.19
N HIS A 110 -7.64 20.68 -3.85
CA HIS A 110 -8.52 21.56 -4.63
C HIS A 110 -9.30 22.53 -3.73
N LEU A 111 -9.83 22.06 -2.60
CA LEU A 111 -10.61 22.89 -1.66
C LEU A 111 -9.76 23.79 -0.77
N ALA A 112 -8.46 23.57 -0.68
CA ALA A 112 -7.55 24.35 0.15
C ALA A 112 -7.09 25.64 -0.55
N LYS A 113 -6.90 26.71 0.25
CA LYS A 113 -6.24 27.94 -0.24
C LYS A 113 -4.82 27.62 -0.72
N PRO A 114 -4.30 28.31 -1.75
CA PRO A 114 -2.99 28.00 -2.34
C PRO A 114 -1.84 27.89 -1.33
N ASN A 115 -1.82 28.77 -0.33
CA ASN A 115 -0.80 28.80 0.74
C ASN A 115 -0.98 27.72 1.82
N GLU A 116 -2.12 27.02 1.87
CA GLU A 116 -2.42 25.98 2.85
C GLU A 116 -2.41 24.55 2.26
N ARG A 117 -2.31 24.41 0.93
CA ARG A 117 -2.42 23.10 0.24
C ARG A 117 -1.48 22.06 0.80
N GLY A 118 -0.20 22.39 0.95
CA GLY A 118 0.79 21.45 1.50
C GLY A 118 0.47 20.99 2.92
N LYS A 119 0.05 21.92 3.78
CA LYS A 119 -0.36 21.61 5.17
C LYS A 119 -1.58 20.68 5.19
N LYS A 120 -2.61 20.95 4.37
CA LYS A 120 -3.84 20.11 4.32
C LYS A 120 -3.55 18.70 3.80
N ILE A 121 -2.74 18.59 2.74
CA ILE A 121 -2.29 17.29 2.22
C ILE A 121 -1.50 16.54 3.30
N GLY A 122 -0.56 17.20 3.97
CA GLY A 122 0.23 16.60 5.05
C GLY A 122 -0.63 16.02 6.17
N VAL A 123 -1.67 16.74 6.61
CA VAL A 123 -2.62 16.25 7.64
C VAL A 123 -3.37 15.01 7.15
N ILE A 124 -3.81 14.96 5.89
CA ILE A 124 -4.52 13.78 5.35
C ILE A 124 -3.57 12.60 5.22
N MET A 125 -2.34 12.81 4.77
CA MET A 125 -1.33 11.76 4.68
C MET A 125 -0.93 11.22 6.06
N SER A 126 -0.89 12.08 7.09
CA SER A 126 -0.70 11.61 8.47
C SER A 126 -1.86 10.70 8.92
N GLY A 127 -3.10 11.05 8.59
CA GLY A 127 -4.26 10.20 8.86
C GLY A 127 -4.16 8.85 8.14
N LEU A 128 -3.72 8.84 6.88
CA LEU A 128 -3.49 7.63 6.12
C LEU A 128 -2.45 6.73 6.79
N LEU A 129 -1.31 7.28 7.19
CA LEU A 129 -0.25 6.53 7.86
C LEU A 129 -0.73 5.96 9.20
N ILE A 130 -1.38 6.78 10.03
CA ILE A 130 -1.96 6.32 11.30
C ILE A 130 -2.95 5.19 11.06
N GLY A 131 -3.80 5.29 10.03
CA GLY A 131 -4.75 4.23 9.66
C GLY A 131 -4.07 2.92 9.30
N ILE A 132 -3.00 2.95 8.50
CA ILE A 132 -2.22 1.77 8.15
C ILE A 132 -1.60 1.13 9.40
N LEU A 133 -1.01 1.93 10.27
CA LEU A 133 -0.27 1.45 11.43
C LEU A 133 -1.20 0.86 12.50
N LEU A 134 -2.28 1.59 12.83
CA LEU A 134 -3.22 1.15 13.87
C LEU A 134 -4.16 0.03 13.40
N SER A 135 -4.34 -0.16 12.09
CA SER A 135 -5.24 -1.19 11.56
C SER A 135 -4.90 -2.59 12.04
N ARG A 136 -3.62 -2.94 12.03
CA ARG A 136 -3.15 -4.26 12.48
C ARG A 136 -3.35 -4.46 13.97
N THR A 137 -3.00 -3.45 14.77
CA THR A 137 -3.18 -3.49 16.24
C THR A 137 -4.65 -3.60 16.58
N PHE A 138 -5.50 -2.78 15.96
CA PHE A 138 -6.95 -2.82 16.14
C PHE A 138 -7.53 -4.20 15.76
N SER A 139 -7.21 -4.70 14.56
CA SER A 139 -7.77 -5.99 14.11
C SER A 139 -7.24 -7.16 14.93
N GLY A 140 -5.96 -7.16 15.30
CA GLY A 140 -5.37 -8.19 16.14
C GLY A 140 -6.00 -8.23 17.53
N ALA A 141 -6.15 -7.09 18.18
CA ALA A 141 -6.77 -6.98 19.50
C ALA A 141 -8.23 -7.43 19.50
N ILE A 142 -9.04 -6.94 18.55
CA ILE A 142 -10.45 -7.37 18.44
C ILE A 142 -10.55 -8.87 18.16
N SER A 143 -9.72 -9.39 17.24
CA SER A 143 -9.77 -10.82 16.91
C SER A 143 -9.44 -11.71 18.10
N GLN A 144 -8.53 -11.28 18.96
CA GLN A 144 -8.13 -12.04 20.13
C GLN A 144 -9.29 -12.28 21.11
N TYR A 145 -10.19 -11.29 21.29
CA TYR A 145 -11.30 -11.34 22.25
C TYR A 145 -12.63 -11.77 21.64
N PHE A 146 -12.90 -11.35 20.40
CA PHE A 146 -14.20 -11.47 19.76
C PHE A 146 -14.18 -12.31 18.46
N GLY A 147 -13.00 -12.79 18.07
CA GLY A 147 -12.80 -13.52 16.82
C GLY A 147 -12.68 -12.59 15.58
N TRP A 148 -12.09 -13.12 14.51
CA TRP A 148 -11.75 -12.37 13.32
C TRP A 148 -12.96 -11.74 12.59
N ARG A 149 -14.14 -12.39 12.66
CA ARG A 149 -15.36 -11.86 12.03
C ARG A 149 -15.84 -10.55 12.65
N ALA A 150 -15.67 -10.40 13.96
CA ALA A 150 -16.04 -9.16 14.67
C ALA A 150 -15.32 -7.93 14.13
N VAL A 151 -14.07 -8.09 13.70
CA VAL A 151 -13.29 -7.00 13.08
C VAL A 151 -14.03 -6.42 11.87
N PHE A 152 -14.54 -7.26 11.00
CA PHE A 152 -15.22 -6.84 9.77
C PHE A 152 -16.64 -6.30 10.04
N TYR A 153 -17.36 -6.81 11.04
CA TYR A 153 -18.63 -6.22 11.48
C TYR A 153 -18.44 -4.81 12.04
N ILE A 154 -17.45 -4.63 12.90
CA ILE A 154 -17.13 -3.31 13.48
C ILE A 154 -16.67 -2.34 12.38
N ALA A 155 -15.80 -2.81 11.47
CA ALA A 155 -15.37 -2.03 10.32
C ALA A 155 -16.55 -1.60 9.43
N ALA A 156 -17.54 -2.50 9.19
CA ALA A 156 -18.73 -2.17 8.42
C ALA A 156 -19.55 -1.06 9.10
N GLY A 157 -19.72 -1.15 10.42
CA GLY A 157 -20.40 -0.09 11.21
C GLY A 157 -19.67 1.25 11.12
N ILE A 158 -18.35 1.24 11.27
CA ILE A 158 -17.51 2.45 11.12
C ILE A 158 -17.64 3.03 9.70
N MET A 159 -17.58 2.19 8.67
CA MET A 159 -17.71 2.64 7.28
C MET A 159 -19.11 3.18 6.99
N LEU A 160 -20.17 2.62 7.57
CA LEU A 160 -21.52 3.14 7.44
C LEU A 160 -21.63 4.55 8.05
N ILE A 161 -21.06 4.78 9.23
CA ILE A 161 -21.00 6.10 9.85
C ILE A 161 -20.22 7.07 8.95
N MET A 162 -19.06 6.65 8.41
CA MET A 162 -18.27 7.49 7.50
C MET A 162 -19.03 7.80 6.19
N TRP A 163 -19.80 6.84 5.67
CA TRP A 163 -20.65 7.05 4.51
C TRP A 163 -21.67 8.16 4.74
N LEU A 164 -22.38 8.11 5.89
CA LEU A 164 -23.33 9.15 6.28
C LEU A 164 -22.64 10.51 6.46
N MET A 165 -21.51 10.54 7.16
CA MET A 165 -20.72 11.77 7.38
C MET A 165 -20.28 12.40 6.06
N ILE A 166 -19.77 11.62 5.12
CA ILE A 166 -19.36 12.11 3.79
C ILE A 166 -20.60 12.60 3.01
N GLY A 167 -21.71 11.87 3.09
CA GLY A 167 -22.96 12.28 2.46
C GLY A 167 -23.48 13.63 2.97
N LEU A 168 -23.35 13.90 4.27
CA LEU A 168 -23.86 15.11 4.89
C LEU A 168 -22.89 16.30 4.77
N PHE A 169 -21.58 16.09 4.97
CA PHE A 169 -20.63 17.19 5.19
C PHE A 169 -19.67 17.44 4.02
N LEU A 170 -19.48 16.47 3.09
CA LEU A 170 -18.55 16.68 2.00
C LEU A 170 -19.21 17.53 0.91
N PRO A 171 -18.59 18.65 0.46
CA PRO A 171 -19.10 19.42 -0.66
C PRO A 171 -18.97 18.62 -1.97
N GLU A 172 -19.85 18.88 -2.92
CA GLU A 172 -19.70 18.37 -4.29
C GLU A 172 -18.59 19.15 -5.01
N VAL A 173 -17.81 18.45 -5.80
CA VAL A 173 -16.79 19.04 -6.67
C VAL A 173 -17.08 18.58 -8.09
N GLU A 174 -17.26 19.55 -8.97
CA GLU A 174 -17.53 19.28 -10.38
C GLU A 174 -16.28 18.67 -11.06
N PRO A 175 -16.46 17.82 -12.07
CA PRO A 175 -15.35 17.21 -12.78
C PRO A 175 -14.61 18.25 -13.64
N ASP A 176 -13.27 18.17 -13.60
CA ASP A 176 -12.38 19.07 -14.34
C ASP A 176 -12.10 18.56 -15.78
N TYR A 177 -12.23 17.26 -16.02
CA TYR A 177 -11.87 16.64 -17.29
C TYR A 177 -13.06 16.49 -18.23
N LYS A 178 -12.94 17.04 -19.43
CA LYS A 178 -14.00 17.03 -20.47
C LYS A 178 -13.77 15.99 -21.59
N GLY A 179 -12.68 15.23 -21.53
CA GLY A 179 -12.35 14.20 -22.53
C GLY A 179 -13.12 12.88 -22.31
N SER A 180 -12.84 11.88 -23.16
CA SER A 180 -13.42 10.55 -23.01
C SER A 180 -12.61 9.69 -22.01
N TYR A 181 -13.27 8.72 -21.35
CA TYR A 181 -12.60 7.74 -20.48
C TYR A 181 -11.53 6.96 -21.23
N LYS A 182 -11.79 6.58 -22.50
CA LYS A 182 -10.82 5.91 -23.36
C LYS A 182 -9.55 6.75 -23.55
N SER A 183 -9.69 8.04 -23.83
CA SER A 183 -8.55 8.96 -23.99
C SER A 183 -7.71 9.03 -22.71
N LEU A 184 -8.37 9.03 -21.55
CA LEU A 184 -7.70 9.06 -20.25
C LEU A 184 -6.93 7.77 -19.99
N MET A 185 -7.51 6.61 -20.29
CA MET A 185 -6.84 5.31 -20.16
C MET A 185 -5.66 5.17 -21.14
N VAL A 186 -5.79 5.64 -22.38
CA VAL A 186 -4.68 5.65 -23.35
C VAL A 186 -3.54 6.52 -22.83
N SER A 187 -3.83 7.66 -22.20
CA SER A 187 -2.80 8.54 -21.65
C SER A 187 -1.98 7.90 -20.50
N LEU A 188 -2.55 6.94 -19.74
CA LEU A 188 -1.79 6.16 -18.76
C LEU A 188 -0.77 5.25 -19.46
N ILE A 189 -1.19 4.60 -20.54
CA ILE A 189 -0.31 3.72 -21.32
C ILE A 189 0.83 4.53 -21.95
N ASP A 190 0.53 5.70 -22.49
CA ASP A 190 1.51 6.59 -23.10
C ASP A 190 2.54 7.10 -22.09
N LEU A 191 2.12 7.44 -20.87
CA LEU A 191 3.04 7.78 -19.76
C LEU A 191 3.99 6.62 -19.44
N VAL A 192 3.48 5.39 -19.38
CA VAL A 192 4.33 4.21 -19.13
C VAL A 192 5.33 4.02 -20.27
N LYS A 193 4.94 4.24 -21.53
CA LYS A 193 5.82 4.06 -22.69
C LYS A 193 6.92 5.13 -22.77
N HIS A 194 6.60 6.39 -22.49
CA HIS A 194 7.48 7.51 -22.76
C HIS A 194 8.28 8.00 -21.53
N GLU A 195 7.90 7.59 -20.29
CA GLU A 195 8.54 8.03 -19.07
C GLU A 195 9.40 6.93 -18.40
N PRO A 196 10.69 6.79 -18.77
CA PRO A 196 11.56 5.73 -18.22
C PRO A 196 11.80 5.88 -16.71
N LYS A 197 11.83 7.12 -16.19
CA LYS A 197 11.97 7.37 -14.75
C LYS A 197 10.75 6.89 -13.98
N LEU A 198 9.54 7.03 -14.55
CA LEU A 198 8.32 6.48 -13.97
C LEU A 198 8.36 4.95 -13.91
N ARG A 199 8.75 4.29 -15.00
CA ARG A 199 8.90 2.82 -15.02
C ARG A 199 9.87 2.31 -13.96
N LEU A 200 11.02 2.98 -13.82
CA LEU A 200 12.02 2.58 -12.83
C LEU A 200 11.51 2.78 -11.40
N ALA A 201 10.89 3.92 -11.10
CA ALA A 201 10.33 4.18 -9.78
C ALA A 201 9.18 3.22 -9.46
N ALA A 202 8.29 2.93 -10.42
CA ALA A 202 7.19 1.99 -10.29
C ALA A 202 7.69 0.56 -10.01
N LEU A 203 8.70 0.10 -10.75
CA LEU A 203 9.30 -1.22 -10.54
C LEU A 203 9.99 -1.33 -9.17
N ARG A 204 10.79 -0.33 -8.78
CA ARG A 204 11.38 -0.28 -7.42
C ARG A 204 10.32 -0.28 -6.34
N GLY A 205 9.29 0.56 -6.48
CA GLY A 205 8.18 0.61 -5.54
C GLY A 205 7.45 -0.74 -5.43
N ALA A 206 7.19 -1.40 -6.55
CA ALA A 206 6.56 -2.72 -6.61
C ALA A 206 7.37 -3.77 -5.86
N LEU A 207 8.68 -3.87 -6.12
CA LEU A 207 9.56 -4.85 -5.49
C LEU A 207 9.75 -4.56 -3.99
N CYS A 208 9.86 -3.29 -3.58
CA CYS A 208 9.92 -2.92 -2.16
C CYS A 208 8.63 -3.30 -1.42
N PHE A 209 7.47 -3.04 -2.02
CA PHE A 209 6.19 -3.40 -1.40
C PHE A 209 5.94 -4.91 -1.45
N ALA A 210 6.54 -5.62 -2.40
CA ALA A 210 6.57 -7.09 -2.39
C ALA A 210 7.30 -7.62 -1.14
N CYS A 211 8.47 -7.07 -0.80
CA CYS A 211 9.19 -7.40 0.43
C CYS A 211 8.35 -7.11 1.68
N PHE A 212 7.77 -5.92 1.76
CA PHE A 212 6.89 -5.52 2.86
C PHE A 212 5.71 -6.48 3.02
N SER A 213 5.01 -6.77 1.93
CA SER A 213 3.83 -7.65 1.96
C SER A 213 4.18 -9.10 2.26
N ALA A 214 5.33 -9.59 1.79
CA ALA A 214 5.83 -10.92 2.11
C ALA A 214 5.98 -11.10 3.63
N PHE A 215 6.62 -10.14 4.31
CA PHE A 215 6.77 -10.15 5.76
C PHE A 215 5.43 -10.02 6.49
N TRP A 216 4.68 -8.94 6.25
CA TRP A 216 3.47 -8.64 7.01
C TRP A 216 2.34 -9.65 6.84
N THR A 217 2.31 -10.37 5.73
CA THR A 217 1.32 -11.44 5.51
C THR A 217 1.70 -12.72 6.26
N THR A 218 2.99 -12.97 6.49
CA THR A 218 3.46 -14.26 7.02
C THR A 218 3.91 -14.22 8.47
N ILE A 219 4.16 -13.03 9.05
CA ILE A 219 4.60 -12.90 10.45
C ILE A 219 3.65 -13.59 11.45
N VAL A 220 2.32 -13.52 11.20
CA VAL A 220 1.33 -14.19 12.06
C VAL A 220 1.50 -15.71 12.09
N PHE A 221 1.94 -16.30 10.99
CA PHE A 221 2.22 -17.75 10.91
C PHE A 221 3.45 -18.12 11.72
N LEU A 222 4.52 -17.28 11.65
CA LEU A 222 5.73 -17.45 12.45
C LEU A 222 5.43 -17.34 13.95
N LEU A 223 4.73 -16.27 14.34
CA LEU A 223 4.36 -16.01 15.74
C LEU A 223 3.55 -17.17 16.32
N LYS A 224 2.62 -17.72 15.54
CA LYS A 224 1.83 -18.88 15.97
C LYS A 224 2.67 -20.15 16.08
N GLN A 225 3.53 -20.40 15.09
CA GLN A 225 4.29 -21.66 15.00
C GLN A 225 5.44 -21.73 16.01
N ASN A 226 6.26 -20.66 16.12
CA ASN A 226 7.50 -20.71 16.90
C ASN A 226 7.33 -20.16 18.33
N PHE A 227 6.31 -19.30 18.56
CA PHE A 227 6.13 -18.63 19.85
C PHE A 227 4.76 -18.93 20.48
N ASN A 228 3.89 -19.69 19.80
CA ASN A 228 2.49 -19.95 20.20
C ASN A 228 1.68 -18.65 20.48
N MET A 229 2.02 -17.55 19.81
CA MET A 229 1.36 -16.25 19.91
C MET A 229 0.27 -16.11 18.85
N GLY A 230 -0.82 -15.41 19.17
CA GLY A 230 -1.98 -15.25 18.29
C GLY A 230 -2.02 -13.89 17.55
N SER A 231 -3.21 -13.62 16.99
CA SER A 231 -3.50 -12.40 16.22
C SER A 231 -3.26 -11.11 17.01
N GLY A 232 -3.47 -11.11 18.34
CA GLY A 232 -3.21 -9.93 19.18
C GLY A 232 -1.76 -9.48 19.11
N VAL A 233 -0.80 -10.39 19.35
CA VAL A 233 0.64 -10.07 19.29
C VAL A 233 1.06 -9.71 17.86
N ALA A 234 0.53 -10.41 16.85
CA ALA A 234 0.76 -10.06 15.45
C ALA A 234 0.29 -8.62 15.14
N GLY A 235 -0.81 -8.20 15.77
CA GLY A 235 -1.30 -6.82 15.69
C GLY A 235 -0.38 -5.80 16.39
N GLU A 236 0.20 -6.16 17.56
CA GLU A 236 1.13 -5.30 18.30
C GLU A 236 2.42 -5.00 17.50
N PHE A 237 2.88 -5.93 16.67
CA PHE A 237 3.95 -5.65 15.71
C PHE A 237 3.63 -4.47 14.79
N GLY A 238 2.33 -4.15 14.55
CA GLY A 238 1.92 -2.95 13.85
C GLY A 238 2.39 -1.67 14.51
N LEU A 239 2.41 -1.61 15.86
CA LEU A 239 2.97 -0.47 16.60
C LEU A 239 4.48 -0.37 16.43
N VAL A 240 5.18 -1.52 16.39
CA VAL A 240 6.62 -1.55 16.13
C VAL A 240 6.92 -0.99 14.73
N GLY A 241 6.17 -1.40 13.70
CA GLY A 241 6.27 -0.85 12.35
C GLY A 241 6.04 0.67 12.31
N ALA A 242 5.19 1.19 13.21
CA ALA A 242 4.96 2.63 13.32
C ALA A 242 6.25 3.41 13.62
N PHE A 243 7.11 2.90 14.49
CA PHE A 243 8.40 3.54 14.79
C PHE A 243 9.31 3.56 13.55
N GLY A 244 9.35 2.48 12.77
CA GLY A 244 10.09 2.45 11.50
C GLY A 244 9.56 3.46 10.49
N ALA A 245 8.24 3.56 10.34
CA ALA A 245 7.61 4.52 9.44
C ALA A 245 7.82 5.98 9.87
N LEU A 246 7.80 6.28 11.18
CA LEU A 246 8.13 7.62 11.71
C LEU A 246 9.60 7.97 11.46
N ALA A 247 10.52 7.01 11.63
CA ALA A 247 11.93 7.20 11.34
C ALA A 247 12.16 7.53 9.84
N ALA A 248 11.33 7.01 8.94
CA ALA A 248 11.38 7.37 7.52
C ALA A 248 11.07 8.85 7.26
N GLY A 249 10.28 9.50 8.11
CA GLY A 249 10.05 10.95 8.04
C GLY A 249 11.32 11.77 8.31
N LEU A 250 12.24 11.27 9.14
CA LEU A 250 13.58 11.85 9.32
C LEU A 250 14.44 11.68 8.07
N MET A 251 14.32 10.54 7.40
CA MET A 251 14.98 10.29 6.11
C MET A 251 14.45 11.20 4.99
N GLY A 252 13.18 11.59 5.03
CA GLY A 252 12.61 12.59 4.13
C GLY A 252 13.32 13.96 4.24
N ARG A 253 13.65 14.40 5.46
CA ARG A 253 14.46 15.62 5.67
C ARG A 253 15.90 15.46 5.18
N LEU A 254 16.43 14.24 5.18
CA LEU A 254 17.75 13.93 4.65
C LEU A 254 17.75 13.97 3.11
N SER A 255 16.61 13.67 2.46
CA SER A 255 16.43 13.74 1.02
C SER A 255 16.56 15.16 0.46
N ASP A 256 16.29 16.18 1.28
CA ASP A 256 16.49 17.57 0.89
C ASP A 256 17.98 17.95 0.76
N LYS A 257 18.86 17.15 1.38
CA LYS A 257 20.32 17.39 1.42
C LYS A 257 21.14 16.39 0.60
N MET A 258 20.54 15.27 0.21
CA MET A 258 21.20 14.18 -0.53
C MET A 258 20.54 14.01 -1.90
N ASP A 259 21.33 13.55 -2.87
CA ASP A 259 20.78 13.11 -4.15
C ASP A 259 19.76 11.99 -3.93
N ALA A 260 18.53 12.19 -4.43
CA ALA A 260 17.40 11.27 -4.24
C ALA A 260 17.71 9.84 -4.74
N TYR A 261 18.61 9.72 -5.70
CA TYR A 261 19.05 8.44 -6.23
C TYR A 261 19.94 7.70 -5.24
N LYS A 262 20.94 8.38 -4.67
CA LYS A 262 21.83 7.80 -3.64
C LYS A 262 21.04 7.42 -2.39
N LEU A 263 20.09 8.26 -1.98
CA LEU A 263 19.20 7.96 -0.87
C LEU A 263 18.37 6.70 -1.13
N SER A 264 17.81 6.55 -2.34
CA SER A 264 17.09 5.34 -2.73
C SER A 264 17.97 4.09 -2.62
N GLY A 265 19.24 4.14 -3.06
CA GLY A 265 20.16 3.02 -2.93
C GLY A 265 20.39 2.61 -1.47
N PHE A 266 20.59 3.60 -0.58
CA PHE A 266 20.72 3.34 0.86
C PHE A 266 19.49 2.70 1.48
N THR A 267 18.29 3.23 1.15
CA THR A 267 17.04 2.71 1.69
C THR A 267 16.71 1.29 1.19
N LEU A 268 17.11 0.95 -0.03
CA LEU A 268 17.03 -0.42 -0.55
C LEU A 268 17.96 -1.39 0.18
N LEU A 269 19.15 -0.93 0.58
CA LEU A 269 20.05 -1.74 1.42
C LEU A 269 19.44 -2.03 2.80
N LEU A 270 18.71 -1.09 3.40
CA LEU A 270 18.00 -1.34 4.66
C LEU A 270 16.98 -2.48 4.52
N ILE A 271 16.27 -2.58 3.39
CA ILE A 271 15.32 -3.67 3.16
C ILE A 271 16.06 -5.01 3.08
N LEU A 272 17.19 -5.07 2.39
CA LEU A 272 18.02 -6.29 2.36
C LEU A 272 18.52 -6.67 3.75
N ILE A 273 19.07 -5.70 4.51
CA ILE A 273 19.56 -5.91 5.87
C ILE A 273 18.44 -6.44 6.78
N SER A 274 17.20 -5.93 6.64
CA SER A 274 16.08 -6.41 7.44
C SER A 274 15.81 -7.90 7.23
N PHE A 275 15.88 -8.40 5.99
CA PHE A 275 15.69 -9.82 5.70
C PHE A 275 16.88 -10.69 6.14
N ILE A 276 18.09 -10.14 6.15
CA ILE A 276 19.26 -10.80 6.78
C ILE A 276 19.03 -10.91 8.30
N ILE A 277 18.51 -9.88 8.95
CA ILE A 277 18.16 -9.95 10.38
C ILE A 277 17.07 -11.00 10.59
N PHE A 278 16.02 -11.04 9.77
CA PHE A 278 14.90 -11.96 9.90
C PHE A 278 15.32 -13.44 9.78
N ILE A 279 16.28 -13.79 8.91
CA ILE A 279 16.72 -15.18 8.77
C ILE A 279 17.32 -15.72 10.06
N PHE A 280 18.03 -14.87 10.84
CA PHE A 280 18.60 -15.21 12.13
C PHE A 280 17.62 -15.03 13.31
N SER A 281 16.46 -14.44 13.07
CA SER A 281 15.51 -14.02 14.12
C SER A 281 14.28 -14.91 14.23
N GLY A 282 14.23 -16.04 13.54
CA GLY A 282 13.05 -16.93 13.56
C GLY A 282 12.64 -17.43 14.95
N HIS A 283 13.53 -17.37 15.95
CA HIS A 283 13.29 -17.72 17.35
C HIS A 283 13.57 -16.56 18.33
N SER A 284 13.67 -15.33 17.85
CA SER A 284 13.97 -14.14 18.67
C SER A 284 12.99 -13.00 18.41
N ILE A 285 12.11 -12.73 19.35
CA ILE A 285 11.18 -11.59 19.28
C ILE A 285 11.95 -10.25 19.15
N ALA A 286 13.03 -10.07 19.91
CA ALA A 286 13.83 -8.85 19.82
C ALA A 286 14.44 -8.66 18.43
N GLY A 287 14.95 -9.73 17.80
CA GLY A 287 15.45 -9.67 16.43
C GLY A 287 14.35 -9.38 15.41
N LEU A 288 13.15 -9.95 15.58
CA LEU A 288 11.99 -9.62 14.73
C LEU A 288 11.60 -8.15 14.88
N VAL A 289 11.58 -7.59 16.09
CA VAL A 289 11.29 -6.17 16.36
C VAL A 289 12.29 -5.27 15.64
N ILE A 290 13.60 -5.54 15.77
CA ILE A 290 14.64 -4.76 15.09
C ILE A 290 14.46 -4.86 13.56
N GLY A 291 14.27 -6.06 13.05
CA GLY A 291 14.05 -6.30 11.62
C GLY A 291 12.84 -5.53 11.05
N VAL A 292 11.73 -5.47 11.79
CA VAL A 292 10.52 -4.72 11.40
C VAL A 292 10.80 -3.23 11.32
N ILE A 293 11.46 -2.65 12.32
CA ILE A 293 11.81 -1.22 12.32
C ILE A 293 12.66 -0.89 11.09
N VAL A 294 13.67 -1.71 10.80
CA VAL A 294 14.57 -1.52 9.65
C VAL A 294 13.81 -1.70 8.32
N LEU A 295 12.93 -2.72 8.23
CA LEU A 295 12.11 -2.97 7.04
C LEU A 295 11.19 -1.78 6.73
N ASP A 296 10.40 -1.37 7.73
CA ASP A 296 9.41 -0.31 7.53
C ASP A 296 10.08 1.04 7.25
N MET A 297 11.20 1.33 7.91
CA MET A 297 12.02 2.51 7.60
C MET A 297 12.53 2.47 6.15
N GLY A 298 13.09 1.35 5.69
CA GLY A 298 13.59 1.19 4.32
C GLY A 298 12.49 1.32 3.27
N VAL A 299 11.35 0.67 3.48
CA VAL A 299 10.21 0.68 2.55
C VAL A 299 9.58 2.07 2.47
N GLN A 300 9.30 2.72 3.60
CA GLN A 300 8.67 4.04 3.61
C GLN A 300 9.60 5.12 3.05
N ALA A 301 10.88 5.09 3.39
CA ALA A 301 11.84 6.05 2.84
C ALA A 301 12.02 5.88 1.32
N THR A 302 12.06 4.63 0.82
CA THR A 302 12.08 4.35 -0.63
C THR A 302 10.80 4.84 -1.31
N HIS A 303 9.64 4.65 -0.68
CA HIS A 303 8.36 5.12 -1.19
C HIS A 303 8.34 6.66 -1.34
N ILE A 304 8.75 7.38 -0.29
CA ILE A 304 8.85 8.86 -0.30
C ILE A 304 9.82 9.33 -1.40
N SER A 305 10.99 8.71 -1.50
CA SER A 305 11.98 9.05 -2.52
C SER A 305 11.46 8.82 -3.94
N ASN A 306 10.78 7.69 -4.19
CA ASN A 306 10.15 7.40 -5.48
C ASN A 306 9.06 8.42 -5.82
N GLN A 307 8.20 8.78 -4.85
CA GLN A 307 7.17 9.80 -5.05
C GLN A 307 7.77 11.16 -5.40
N SER A 308 8.85 11.57 -4.74
CA SER A 308 9.55 12.82 -5.06
C SER A 308 10.07 12.82 -6.51
N ILE A 309 10.63 11.70 -6.97
CA ILE A 309 11.10 11.54 -8.35
C ILE A 309 9.95 11.65 -9.35
N ILE A 310 8.86 10.91 -9.15
CA ILE A 310 7.78 10.84 -10.14
C ILE A 310 6.94 12.13 -10.20
N PHE A 311 6.75 12.82 -9.07
CA PHE A 311 5.98 14.08 -9.04
C PHE A 311 6.72 15.27 -9.64
N ALA A 312 8.03 15.16 -9.86
CA ALA A 312 8.83 16.11 -10.59
C ALA A 312 8.78 15.96 -12.12
N LEU A 313 8.18 14.87 -12.65
CA LEU A 313 8.18 14.58 -14.09
C LEU A 313 7.24 15.50 -14.88
N ASP A 314 5.98 15.59 -14.46
CA ASP A 314 4.96 16.42 -15.12
C ASP A 314 3.90 16.88 -14.11
N ALA A 315 3.80 18.19 -13.92
CA ALA A 315 2.83 18.80 -13.01
C ALA A 315 1.37 18.56 -13.45
N GLY A 316 1.11 18.50 -14.75
CA GLY A 316 -0.23 18.30 -15.33
C GLY A 316 -0.69 16.84 -15.31
N ALA A 317 0.25 15.90 -15.15
CA ALA A 317 -0.04 14.46 -15.16
C ALA A 317 0.10 13.79 -13.78
N ARG A 318 0.29 14.55 -12.69
CA ARG A 318 0.59 13.99 -11.36
C ARG A 318 -0.37 12.91 -10.89
N ASN A 319 -1.68 13.07 -11.08
CA ASN A 319 -2.66 12.07 -10.69
C ASN A 319 -2.48 10.76 -11.48
N ARG A 320 -2.27 10.87 -12.79
CA ARG A 320 -2.04 9.72 -13.68
C ARG A 320 -0.74 9.00 -13.36
N ILE A 321 0.33 9.75 -13.14
CA ILE A 321 1.64 9.24 -12.72
C ILE A 321 1.53 8.51 -11.37
N ASN A 322 0.83 9.08 -10.39
CA ASN A 322 0.59 8.45 -9.10
C ASN A 322 -0.24 7.16 -9.25
N THR A 323 -1.26 7.16 -10.10
CA THR A 323 -2.07 5.96 -10.37
C THR A 323 -1.19 4.82 -10.88
N ILE A 324 -0.33 5.06 -11.89
CA ILE A 324 0.58 4.05 -12.43
C ILE A 324 1.53 3.51 -11.35
N TYR A 325 2.13 4.42 -10.59
CA TYR A 325 3.05 4.05 -9.49
C TYR A 325 2.36 3.19 -8.43
N MET A 326 1.20 3.61 -7.94
CA MET A 326 0.49 2.91 -6.88
C MET A 326 -0.13 1.58 -7.34
N VAL A 327 -0.62 1.49 -8.58
CA VAL A 327 -1.06 0.22 -9.19
C VAL A 327 0.09 -0.77 -9.22
N SER A 328 1.26 -0.35 -9.70
CA SER A 328 2.46 -1.19 -9.71
C SER A 328 2.88 -1.61 -8.31
N TYR A 329 2.82 -0.68 -7.35
CA TYR A 329 3.13 -0.89 -5.93
C TYR A 329 2.28 -2.03 -5.33
N PHE A 330 0.96 -1.98 -5.48
CA PHE A 330 0.05 -2.99 -4.93
C PHE A 330 0.09 -4.32 -5.69
N ILE A 331 0.33 -4.31 -7.00
CA ILE A 331 0.61 -5.54 -7.76
C ILE A 331 1.88 -6.20 -7.21
N GLY A 332 2.93 -5.42 -6.96
CA GLY A 332 4.15 -5.92 -6.32
C GLY A 332 3.87 -6.57 -4.97
N GLY A 333 3.08 -5.91 -4.12
CA GLY A 333 2.65 -6.46 -2.83
C GLY A 333 1.95 -7.81 -2.97
N SER A 334 1.07 -7.94 -3.95
CA SER A 334 0.37 -9.21 -4.24
C SER A 334 1.35 -10.31 -4.64
N VAL A 335 2.34 -9.98 -5.47
CA VAL A 335 3.40 -10.91 -5.90
C VAL A 335 4.24 -11.37 -4.71
N GLY A 336 4.65 -10.43 -3.84
CA GLY A 336 5.40 -10.75 -2.62
C GLY A 336 4.61 -11.65 -1.67
N THR A 337 3.33 -11.33 -1.43
CA THR A 337 2.41 -12.17 -0.65
C THR A 337 2.29 -13.58 -1.24
N PHE A 338 2.12 -13.68 -2.56
CA PHE A 338 2.01 -14.97 -3.24
C PHE A 338 3.25 -15.83 -3.03
N PHE A 339 4.44 -15.33 -3.39
CA PHE A 339 5.67 -16.11 -3.26
C PHE A 339 5.98 -16.48 -1.80
N ALA A 340 5.86 -15.55 -0.87
CA ALA A 340 6.11 -15.82 0.55
C ALA A 340 5.17 -16.92 1.10
N THR A 341 3.87 -16.86 0.78
CA THR A 341 2.91 -17.85 1.27
C THR A 341 3.03 -19.20 0.56
N GLN A 342 3.47 -19.25 -0.70
CA GLN A 342 3.74 -20.53 -1.38
C GLN A 342 5.03 -21.18 -0.86
N LEU A 343 6.10 -20.42 -0.70
CA LEU A 343 7.36 -20.94 -0.16
C LEU A 343 7.25 -21.30 1.32
N TRP A 344 6.33 -20.68 2.06
CA TRP A 344 6.01 -21.09 3.43
C TRP A 344 5.65 -22.58 3.54
N LYS A 345 5.01 -23.16 2.54
CA LYS A 345 4.62 -24.57 2.55
C LYS A 345 5.78 -25.52 2.77
N ASN A 346 6.90 -25.29 2.10
CA ASN A 346 8.04 -26.18 2.04
C ASN A 346 9.22 -25.73 2.90
N TYR A 347 9.38 -24.42 3.05
CA TYR A 347 10.55 -23.80 3.67
C TYR A 347 10.19 -22.89 4.86
N GLN A 348 8.91 -22.81 5.22
CA GLN A 348 8.40 -22.03 6.37
C GLN A 348 8.98 -20.61 6.39
N TRP A 349 9.52 -20.15 7.54
CA TRP A 349 10.08 -18.82 7.69
C TRP A 349 11.30 -18.54 6.79
N GLU A 350 12.13 -19.54 6.58
CA GLU A 350 13.27 -19.42 5.66
C GLU A 350 12.81 -19.10 4.23
N GLY A 351 11.71 -19.69 3.77
CA GLY A 351 11.12 -19.38 2.46
C GLY A 351 10.70 -17.92 2.32
N VAL A 352 10.17 -17.32 3.40
CA VAL A 352 9.84 -15.89 3.42
C VAL A 352 11.10 -15.03 3.33
N CYS A 353 12.12 -15.39 4.11
CA CYS A 353 13.40 -14.68 4.10
C CYS A 353 14.09 -14.76 2.74
N ILE A 354 14.12 -15.94 2.11
CA ILE A 354 14.65 -16.14 0.75
C ILE A 354 13.89 -15.26 -0.25
N THR A 355 12.56 -15.23 -0.17
CA THR A 355 11.74 -14.35 -1.02
C THR A 355 12.17 -12.89 -0.86
N GLY A 356 12.27 -12.39 0.36
CA GLY A 356 12.63 -11.00 0.64
C GLY A 356 14.06 -10.66 0.21
N ILE A 357 15.03 -11.53 0.48
CA ILE A 357 16.43 -11.35 0.05
C ILE A 357 16.50 -11.30 -1.48
N THR A 358 15.88 -12.25 -2.16
CA THR A 358 15.87 -12.32 -3.63
C THR A 358 15.28 -11.05 -4.25
N LEU A 359 14.11 -10.62 -3.78
CA LEU A 359 13.45 -9.41 -4.27
C LEU A 359 14.28 -8.16 -3.98
N SER A 360 14.90 -8.06 -2.80
CA SER A 360 15.77 -6.93 -2.43
C SER A 360 17.02 -6.87 -3.29
N VAL A 361 17.67 -8.00 -3.55
CA VAL A 361 18.85 -8.09 -4.42
C VAL A 361 18.49 -7.71 -5.86
N ILE A 362 17.38 -8.23 -6.40
CA ILE A 362 16.89 -7.85 -7.73
C ILE A 362 16.67 -6.33 -7.80
N THR A 363 16.06 -5.75 -6.76
CA THR A 363 15.80 -4.30 -6.70
C THR A 363 17.08 -3.48 -6.71
N LEU A 364 18.10 -3.91 -5.95
CA LEU A 364 19.42 -3.28 -5.92
C LEU A 364 20.12 -3.38 -7.27
N ILE A 365 20.11 -4.56 -7.90
CA ILE A 365 20.70 -4.75 -9.24
C ILE A 365 20.05 -3.79 -10.25
N ILE A 366 18.71 -3.72 -10.29
CA ILE A 366 17.98 -2.81 -11.17
C ILE A 366 18.32 -1.35 -10.87
N HIS A 367 18.45 -1.01 -9.59
CA HIS A 367 18.81 0.34 -9.18
C HIS A 367 20.19 0.74 -9.68
N PHE A 368 21.21 -0.06 -9.44
CA PHE A 368 22.59 0.27 -9.83
C PHE A 368 22.87 0.11 -11.33
N ALA A 369 22.27 -0.86 -12.01
CA ALA A 369 22.44 -1.04 -13.45
C ALA A 369 21.95 0.19 -14.25
N LYS A 370 20.82 0.78 -13.84
CA LYS A 370 20.28 1.99 -14.49
C LYS A 370 20.86 3.30 -13.97
N SER A 371 21.65 3.26 -12.90
CA SER A 371 22.44 4.39 -12.40
C SER A 371 23.56 4.78 -13.33
N GLN A 372 24.06 3.83 -14.11
CA GLN A 372 25.18 4.01 -15.02
C GLN A 372 24.78 4.49 -16.42
N GLU A 373 23.48 4.59 -16.74
CA GLU A 373 23.07 5.25 -17.98
C GLU A 373 23.48 6.73 -17.92
N PRO A 374 24.32 7.21 -18.86
CA PRO A 374 24.99 8.50 -18.70
C PRO A 374 24.00 9.66 -18.62
N ARG A 375 24.29 10.64 -17.76
CA ARG A 375 23.72 12.02 -17.77
C ARG A 375 23.82 12.74 -19.13
N ALA A 376 24.33 12.09 -20.17
CA ALA A 376 24.72 12.62 -21.46
C ALA A 376 23.56 13.06 -22.40
N LYS A 377 22.28 12.84 -22.07
CA LYS A 377 21.16 13.25 -22.95
C LYS A 377 20.20 14.31 -22.42
N SER A 378 20.50 14.96 -21.32
CA SER A 378 19.62 16.00 -20.75
C SER A 378 20.10 17.44 -21.00
N GLN A 379 21.08 17.68 -21.87
CA GLN A 379 21.61 19.00 -22.18
C GLN A 379 21.54 19.40 -23.68
N GLU A 380 20.70 18.77 -24.48
CA GLU A 380 20.36 19.38 -25.76
C GLU A 380 19.22 20.37 -25.54
N PRO A 381 19.45 21.69 -25.75
CA PRO A 381 18.37 22.66 -25.76
C PRO A 381 17.42 22.30 -26.88
N ARG A 382 16.12 22.17 -26.58
CA ARG A 382 15.07 22.15 -27.60
C ARG A 382 15.16 23.48 -28.38
N VAL A 383 15.83 23.44 -29.50
CA VAL A 383 15.76 24.52 -30.49
C VAL A 383 14.30 24.55 -30.96
N GLU A 384 13.60 25.58 -30.57
CA GLU A 384 12.30 25.96 -31.15
C GLU A 384 12.45 26.02 -32.68
N LYS A 385 11.80 25.09 -33.38
CA LYS A 385 11.48 25.34 -34.79
C LYS A 385 10.23 26.21 -34.82
N MET A 386 10.44 27.51 -34.74
CA MET A 386 9.58 28.48 -35.41
C MET A 386 9.88 28.40 -36.92
N VAL A 387 8.96 27.87 -37.71
CA VAL A 387 8.56 28.37 -39.05
C VAL A 387 7.10 27.95 -39.24
#